data_4ba64b4bf14584dc9870cbfb8a49457d
#
_entry.id   4ba64b4bf14584dc9870cbfb8a49457d
#
_cell.length_a   1.000
_cell.length_b   1.000
_cell.length_c   1.000
_cell.angle_alpha   90.00
_cell.angle_beta   90.00
_cell.angle_gamma   90.00
#
_symmetry.space_group_name_H-M   'P 1'
#
loop_
_entity.id
_entity.type
_entity.pdbx_description
1 polymer ?
#
loop_
_entity_poly.entity_id
_entity_poly.type
_entity_poly.pdbx_seq_one_letter_code
_entity_poly.pdbx_strand_id
1 'polypeptide(L)' 'MNPKVIFYDGGCADCQKVSAFFSAHGVDYDRKNIKAHPELAEDAKKKGAKNFPAVFINNDIVEGWNENALRAKLGL' A
#
# COMPACT_ATOMS: atom_id res chain seq x y z
N MET A 1 -15.91 0.26 11.44
CA MET A 1 -15.62 0.97 10.18
C MET A 1 -14.32 0.48 9.58
N ASN A 2 -14.29 0.36 8.27
CA ASN A 2 -13.07 -0.08 7.60
C ASN A 2 -12.06 1.07 7.54
N PRO A 3 -10.76 0.80 7.75
CA PRO A 3 -9.76 1.84 7.59
C PRO A 3 -9.65 2.27 6.13
N LYS A 4 -9.22 3.50 5.92
CA LYS A 4 -8.92 3.98 4.57
C LYS A 4 -7.56 3.44 4.16
N VAL A 5 -7.53 2.67 3.08
CA VAL A 5 -6.30 2.02 2.59
C VAL A 5 -5.98 2.55 1.19
N ILE A 6 -4.79 3.08 1.02
CA ILE A 6 -4.28 3.52 -0.27
C ILE A 6 -2.99 2.74 -0.57
N PHE A 7 -2.96 2.06 -1.70
CA PHE A 7 -1.83 1.23 -2.08
C PHE A 7 -1.14 1.81 -3.31
N TYR A 8 0.10 2.25 -3.15
CA TYR A 8 0.93 2.75 -4.25
C TYR A 8 1.69 1.58 -4.85
N ASP A 9 1.26 1.16 -6.02
CA ASP A 9 1.73 -0.05 -6.70
C ASP A 9 2.66 0.31 -7.86
N GLY A 10 3.90 -0.13 -7.78
CA GLY A 10 4.90 0.08 -8.83
C GLY A 10 5.10 -1.13 -9.76
N GLY A 11 4.27 -2.16 -9.64
CA GLY A 11 4.38 -3.36 -10.46
C GLY A 11 5.54 -4.28 -10.10
N CYS A 12 6.10 -4.14 -8.91
CA CYS A 12 7.22 -4.96 -8.44
C CYS A 12 6.75 -6.28 -7.84
N ALA A 13 7.70 -7.18 -7.53
CA ALA A 13 7.37 -8.47 -6.93
C ALA A 13 6.70 -8.30 -5.56
N ASP A 14 7.21 -7.40 -4.73
CA ASP A 14 6.63 -7.11 -3.43
C ASP A 14 5.26 -6.46 -3.57
N CYS A 15 5.08 -5.64 -4.60
CA CYS A 15 3.78 -5.05 -4.90
C CYS A 15 2.74 -6.13 -5.18
N GLN A 16 3.13 -7.18 -5.91
CA GLN A 16 2.24 -8.31 -6.19
C GLN A 16 1.87 -9.06 -4.92
N LYS A 17 2.80 -9.20 -3.99
CA LYS A 17 2.54 -9.84 -2.70
C LYS A 17 1.52 -9.06 -1.88
N VAL A 18 1.63 -7.73 -1.87
CA VAL A 18 0.67 -6.86 -1.18
C VAL A 18 -0.71 -6.99 -1.81
N SER A 19 -0.78 -6.96 -3.13
CA SER A 19 -2.04 -7.09 -3.86
C SER A 19 -2.71 -8.44 -3.56
N ALA A 20 -1.95 -9.52 -3.58
CA ALA A 20 -2.45 -10.86 -3.28
C ALA A 20 -2.95 -10.96 -1.84
N PHE A 21 -2.23 -10.36 -0.91
CA PHE A 21 -2.62 -10.31 0.50
C PHE A 21 -3.98 -9.62 0.67
N PHE A 22 -4.15 -8.47 0.03
CA PHE A 22 -5.41 -7.73 0.10
C PHE A 22 -6.57 -8.54 -0.49
N SER A 23 -6.35 -9.18 -1.63
CA SER A 23 -7.37 -10.05 -2.24
C SER A 23 -7.74 -11.21 -1.34
N ALA A 24 -6.75 -11.85 -0.72
CA ALA A 24 -6.98 -13.01 0.15
C ALA A 24 -7.78 -12.65 1.39
N HIS A 25 -7.65 -11.42 1.89
CA HIS A 25 -8.32 -10.97 3.10
C HIS A 25 -9.53 -10.08 2.83
N GLY A 26 -9.91 -9.89 1.57
CA GLY A 26 -11.07 -9.08 1.22
C GLY A 26 -10.92 -7.60 1.62
N VAL A 27 -9.71 -7.07 1.58
CA VAL A 27 -9.45 -5.69 1.95
C VAL A 27 -9.82 -4.76 0.82
N ASP A 28 -10.65 -3.76 1.12
CA ASP A 28 -10.94 -2.69 0.16
C ASP A 28 -9.82 -1.68 0.20
N TYR A 29 -9.31 -1.29 -0.97
CA TYR A 29 -8.22 -0.33 -1.05
C TYR A 29 -8.30 0.46 -2.34
N ASP A 30 -7.69 1.65 -2.32
CA ASP A 30 -7.56 2.51 -3.47
C ASP A 30 -6.17 2.28 -4.07
N ARG A 31 -6.13 1.75 -5.29
CA ARG A 31 -4.87 1.44 -5.96
C ARG A 31 -4.37 2.63 -6.75
N LYS A 32 -3.12 3.02 -6.50
CA LYS A 32 -2.44 4.09 -7.24
C LYS A 32 -1.31 3.46 -8.04
N ASN A 33 -1.44 3.41 -9.36
CA ASN A 33 -0.43 2.81 -10.23
C ASN A 33 0.64 3.86 -10.54
N ILE A 34 1.76 3.78 -9.81
CA ILE A 34 2.85 4.77 -9.96
C ILE A 34 3.71 4.50 -11.19
N LYS A 35 3.62 3.30 -11.77
CA LYS A 35 4.34 2.99 -13.00
C LYS A 35 3.70 3.70 -14.20
N ALA A 36 2.37 3.72 -14.24
CA ALA A 36 1.63 4.43 -15.28
C ALA A 36 1.54 5.93 -15.01
N HIS A 37 1.56 6.32 -13.74
CA HIS A 37 1.41 7.71 -13.30
C HIS A 37 2.51 8.08 -12.30
N PRO A 38 3.73 8.42 -12.80
CA PRO A 38 4.87 8.70 -11.92
C PRO A 38 4.62 9.83 -10.91
N GLU A 39 3.74 10.77 -11.22
CA GLU A 39 3.37 11.86 -10.32
C GLU A 39 2.79 11.36 -9.01
N LEU A 40 2.16 10.17 -9.02
CA LEU A 40 1.61 9.57 -7.81
C LEU A 40 2.72 9.13 -6.84
N ALA A 41 3.88 8.73 -7.38
CA ALA A 41 5.04 8.40 -6.54
C ALA A 41 5.54 9.62 -5.80
N GLU A 42 5.54 10.78 -6.45
CA GLU A 42 5.93 12.03 -5.80
C GLU A 42 4.95 12.43 -4.70
N ASP A 43 3.65 12.21 -4.92
CA ASP A 43 2.64 12.46 -3.89
C ASP A 43 2.88 11.59 -2.66
N ALA A 44 3.18 10.31 -2.86
CA ALA A 44 3.46 9.39 -1.76
C ALA A 44 4.70 9.83 -0.98
N LYS A 45 5.76 10.27 -1.68
CA LYS A 45 6.99 10.77 -1.05
C LYS A 45 6.71 12.01 -0.22
N LYS A 46 5.89 12.92 -0.71
CA LYS A 46 5.49 14.12 0.04
C LYS A 46 4.75 13.78 1.32
N LYS A 47 4.04 12.65 1.33
CA LYS A 47 3.30 12.15 2.50
C LYS A 47 4.15 11.34 3.44
N GLY A 48 5.42 11.12 3.12
CA GLY A 48 6.39 10.44 3.99
C GLY A 48 6.84 9.06 3.52
N ALA A 49 6.36 8.56 2.39
CA ALA A 49 6.82 7.27 1.88
C ALA A 49 8.21 7.40 1.27
N LYS A 50 9.09 6.46 1.60
CA LYS A 50 10.47 6.45 1.11
C LYS A 50 10.73 5.31 0.14
N ASN A 51 9.96 4.24 0.25
CA ASN A 51 10.12 3.03 -0.56
C ASN A 51 8.77 2.55 -1.07
N PHE A 52 8.78 1.78 -2.16
CA PHE A 52 7.59 1.18 -2.71
C PHE A 52 7.74 -0.33 -2.73
N PRO A 53 6.63 -1.08 -2.58
CA PRO A 53 5.25 -0.59 -2.45
C PRO A 53 5.06 0.18 -1.15
N ALA A 54 4.19 1.18 -1.19
CA ALA A 54 3.83 1.95 -0.01
C ALA A 54 2.33 1.82 0.21
N VAL A 55 1.93 1.44 1.42
CA VAL A 55 0.54 1.31 1.79
C VAL A 55 0.25 2.30 2.91
N PHE A 56 -0.74 3.16 2.67
CA PHE A 56 -1.21 4.09 3.69
C PHE A 56 -2.49 3.53 4.29
N ILE A 57 -2.45 3.23 5.58
CA ILE A 57 -3.62 2.74 6.31
C ILE A 57 -3.99 3.82 7.32
N ASN A 58 -5.06 4.54 7.03
CA ASN A 58 -5.37 5.82 7.67
C ASN A 58 -4.18 6.76 7.47
N ASN A 59 -3.44 7.09 8.53
CA ASN A 59 -2.24 7.94 8.45
C ASN A 59 -0.95 7.16 8.64
N ASP A 60 -1.02 5.84 8.82
CA ASP A 60 0.15 5.00 9.00
C ASP A 60 0.67 4.51 7.65
N ILE A 61 1.99 4.37 7.56
CA ILE A 61 2.66 3.95 6.32
C ILE A 61 3.31 2.58 6.54
N VAL A 62 3.03 1.65 5.63
CA VAL A 62 3.74 0.37 5.57
C VAL A 62 4.49 0.33 4.26
N GLU A 63 5.82 0.23 4.32
CA GLU A 63 6.68 0.23 3.14
C GLU A 63 7.21 -1.18 2.89
N GLY A 64 7.28 -1.56 1.61
CA GLY A 64 7.73 -2.88 1.21
C GLY A 64 6.72 -3.96 1.57
N TRP A 65 7.17 -5.23 1.51
CA TRP A 65 6.33 -6.35 1.89
C TRP A 65 6.54 -6.66 3.37
N ASN A 66 5.57 -6.32 4.18
CA ASN A 66 5.61 -6.57 5.63
C ASN A 66 4.23 -7.04 6.08
N GLU A 67 4.03 -8.34 6.02
CA GLU A 67 2.74 -8.95 6.34
C GLU A 67 2.32 -8.65 7.77
N ASN A 68 3.24 -8.73 8.72
CA ASN A 68 2.92 -8.51 10.13
C ASN A 68 2.43 -7.08 10.37
N ALA A 69 3.08 -6.10 9.75
CA ALA A 69 2.66 -4.70 9.87
C ALA A 69 1.29 -4.49 9.22
N LEU A 70 1.05 -5.08 8.06
CA LEU A 70 -0.24 -4.98 7.39
C LEU A 70 -1.36 -5.58 8.24
N ARG A 71 -1.12 -6.76 8.82
CA ARG A 71 -2.09 -7.41 9.70
C ARG A 71 -2.38 -6.54 10.93
N ALA A 72 -1.34 -6.00 11.55
CA ALA A 72 -1.50 -5.18 12.74
C ALA A 72 -2.31 -3.90 12.44
N LYS A 73 -1.98 -3.24 11.34
CA LYS A 73 -2.66 -1.98 10.97
C LYS A 73 -4.10 -2.21 10.51
N LEU A 74 -4.38 -3.36 9.91
CA LEU A 74 -5.72 -3.70 9.42
C LEU A 74 -6.56 -4.45 10.45
N GLY A 75 -5.98 -4.85 11.56
CA GLY A 75 -6.70 -5.60 12.60
C GLY A 75 -6.96 -7.06 12.22
N LEU A 76 -6.07 -7.63 11.43
CA LEU A 76 -6.22 -9.01 10.97
C LEU A 76 -5.47 -10.02 11.83
#